data_06568c5938f39049c2e201ccd1707228
#
_entry.id   06568c5938f39049c2e201ccd1707228
#
_cell.length_a   1.000
_cell.length_b   1.000
_cell.length_c   1.000
_cell.angle_alpha   90.00
_cell.angle_beta   90.00
_cell.angle_gamma   90.00
#
_symmetry.space_group_name_H-M   'P 1'
#
loop_
_entity.id
_entity.type
_entity.pdbx_description
1 polymer ?
#
loop_
_entity_poly.entity_id
_entity_poly.type
_entity_poly.pdbx_seq_one_letter_code
_entity_poly.pdbx_strand_id
1 'polypeptide(L)'
;MSMTAVKSVDPRSPAHRAGIRVGETLTHINGHMIVDVLDYKFYSYDPRLEVTLRERDGSTRTLRIRKGEGEDLGLEFETYLMDRARSCANNCIFCFVDQMPPGMRPSLYFKDDDARLSFLMGNYLTLTNLSPREVQRIIDLRISPINVSVHTTDRALRAEMLKNRRAGESIDIMERFAQNHITMNCQIVSCPGINDGPALDKTLHDLAGMYPAVNSISVVPVGVTKYREGLYPLTIYNTETAGAVIDQVEGFAARHLERAGTRLAWCSDEFYLLAGRELPPEEYFEEFTQLDNGVGMLTLLSREFDRALDLMEPEEMAGATPFSIATGVSAAPYLERLISQAREKCGTIEGRVYPIVNHFFGETITVAGLVTGGDLIHQLKGRELGERLLIPANMLRSGERVFLDDVSVDDVERELGVPVTAVEQDGYELCDAICGLEITPMAQRQSQEETEYYQYNQRV
;
A
#
# COMPACT_ATOMS: atom_id res chain seq x y z
N MET A 1 0.40 -26.41 19.44
CA MET A 1 1.44 -25.61 20.11
C MET A 1 0.90 -24.21 20.23
N SER A 2 1.16 -23.52 21.33
CA SER A 2 0.79 -22.11 21.46
C SER A 2 1.62 -21.30 20.46
N MET A 3 0.99 -20.50 19.63
CA MET A 3 1.70 -19.71 18.61
C MET A 3 2.46 -18.51 19.20
N THR A 4 2.33 -18.26 20.50
CA THR A 4 3.13 -17.31 21.26
C THR A 4 4.45 -17.88 21.79
N ALA A 5 4.90 -19.02 21.22
CA ALA A 5 6.21 -19.59 21.52
C ALA A 5 7.32 -18.72 20.92
N VAL A 6 8.31 -18.38 21.72
CA VAL A 6 9.48 -17.59 21.33
C VAL A 6 10.34 -18.40 20.36
N LYS A 7 10.49 -17.91 19.12
CA LYS A 7 11.30 -18.50 18.06
C LYS A 7 12.75 -18.04 18.13
N SER A 8 12.96 -16.74 18.35
CA SER A 8 14.29 -16.17 18.57
C SER A 8 14.25 -15.03 19.60
N VAL A 9 15.40 -14.71 20.15
CA VAL A 9 15.61 -13.60 21.08
C VAL A 9 16.80 -12.81 20.59
N ASP A 10 16.60 -11.53 20.28
CA ASP A 10 17.64 -10.67 19.74
C ASP A 10 18.78 -10.48 20.75
N PRO A 11 20.04 -10.63 20.32
CA PRO A 11 21.19 -10.39 21.18
C PRO A 11 21.18 -8.97 21.77
N ARG A 12 21.41 -8.84 23.07
CA ARG A 12 21.42 -7.59 23.83
C ARG A 12 20.06 -6.90 24.00
N SER A 13 18.97 -7.45 23.47
CA SER A 13 17.62 -6.94 23.69
C SER A 13 17.19 -6.95 25.16
N PRO A 14 16.12 -6.24 25.55
CA PRO A 14 15.53 -6.32 26.89
C PRO A 14 15.17 -7.76 27.29
N ALA A 15 14.60 -8.55 26.39
CA ALA A 15 14.27 -9.96 26.61
C ALA A 15 15.51 -10.82 26.85
N HIS A 16 16.57 -10.63 26.06
CA HIS A 16 17.83 -11.33 26.25
C HIS A 16 18.48 -11.03 27.62
N ARG A 17 18.53 -9.72 27.99
CA ARG A 17 19.05 -9.32 29.32
C ARG A 17 18.23 -9.87 30.47
N ALA A 18 16.92 -10.06 30.28
CA ALA A 18 16.03 -10.65 31.29
C ALA A 18 16.09 -12.18 31.33
N GLY A 19 16.81 -12.82 30.41
CA GLY A 19 16.97 -14.26 30.34
C GLY A 19 15.78 -15.03 29.80
N ILE A 20 15.01 -14.43 28.88
CA ILE A 20 13.98 -15.14 28.10
C ILE A 20 14.68 -16.08 27.11
N ARG A 21 14.12 -17.28 26.90
CA ARG A 21 14.74 -18.34 26.11
C ARG A 21 13.84 -18.78 24.95
N VAL A 22 14.48 -19.21 23.89
CA VAL A 22 13.81 -19.85 22.75
C VAL A 22 13.02 -21.08 23.21
N GLY A 23 11.77 -21.16 22.75
CA GLY A 23 10.83 -22.23 23.06
C GLY A 23 10.01 -22.04 24.34
N GLU A 24 10.23 -20.97 25.10
CA GLU A 24 9.28 -20.51 26.12
C GLU A 24 8.05 -19.91 25.45
N THR A 25 6.91 -19.94 26.13
CA THR A 25 5.66 -19.39 25.61
C THR A 25 5.31 -18.12 26.39
N LEU A 26 5.21 -16.98 25.71
CA LEU A 26 4.71 -15.74 26.28
C LEU A 26 3.22 -15.88 26.57
N THR A 27 2.80 -15.67 27.82
CA THR A 27 1.40 -15.83 28.23
C THR A 27 0.77 -14.52 28.67
N HIS A 28 1.47 -13.70 29.47
CA HIS A 28 0.95 -12.43 29.96
C HIS A 28 2.03 -11.35 29.99
N ILE A 29 1.60 -10.10 29.80
CA ILE A 29 2.38 -8.88 30.07
C ILE A 29 1.52 -7.99 30.98
N ASN A 30 2.07 -7.54 32.10
CA ASN A 30 1.39 -6.71 33.10
C ASN A 30 0.02 -7.29 33.56
N GLY A 31 -0.10 -8.61 33.63
CA GLY A 31 -1.34 -9.31 33.98
C GLY A 31 -2.32 -9.48 32.83
N HIS A 32 -2.08 -8.89 31.66
CA HIS A 32 -2.90 -9.04 30.47
C HIS A 32 -2.47 -10.25 29.64
N MET A 33 -3.43 -11.10 29.29
CA MET A 33 -3.16 -12.28 28.45
C MET A 33 -2.78 -11.84 27.03
N ILE A 34 -1.71 -12.40 26.52
CA ILE A 34 -1.23 -12.15 25.15
C ILE A 34 -1.83 -13.21 24.23
N VAL A 35 -2.71 -12.79 23.33
CA VAL A 35 -3.40 -13.66 22.36
C VAL A 35 -2.70 -13.61 21.00
N ASP A 36 -2.31 -12.41 20.58
CA ASP A 36 -1.66 -12.16 19.27
C ASP A 36 -0.75 -10.93 19.31
N VAL A 37 -0.24 -10.55 18.14
CA VAL A 37 0.71 -9.46 17.96
C VAL A 37 0.18 -8.09 18.42
N LEU A 38 -1.14 -7.84 18.37
CA LEU A 38 -1.70 -6.56 18.83
C LEU A 38 -1.59 -6.42 20.34
N ASP A 39 -1.94 -7.47 21.10
CA ASP A 39 -1.73 -7.47 22.56
C ASP A 39 -0.24 -7.33 22.89
N TYR A 40 0.62 -8.07 22.16
CA TYR A 40 2.05 -8.00 22.35
C TYR A 40 2.58 -6.59 22.17
N LYS A 41 2.32 -5.95 21.05
CA LYS A 41 2.77 -4.58 20.76
C LYS A 41 2.20 -3.55 21.74
N PHE A 42 0.91 -3.66 22.04
CA PHE A 42 0.23 -2.72 22.96
C PHE A 42 0.77 -2.82 24.38
N TYR A 43 0.78 -4.03 24.99
CA TYR A 43 1.18 -4.20 26.38
C TYR A 43 2.69 -4.21 26.58
N SER A 44 3.50 -4.42 25.54
CA SER A 44 4.95 -4.29 25.61
C SER A 44 5.47 -2.86 25.47
N TYR A 45 4.62 -1.88 25.19
CA TYR A 45 5.04 -0.49 24.99
C TYR A 45 5.62 0.15 26.25
N ASP A 46 5.10 -0.19 27.41
CA ASP A 46 5.49 0.38 28.71
C ASP A 46 6.97 0.16 29.05
N PRO A 47 7.61 1.11 29.77
CA PRO A 47 9.02 0.98 30.19
C PRO A 47 9.25 0.00 31.34
N ARG A 48 8.20 -0.46 32.01
CA ARG A 48 8.25 -1.43 33.10
C ARG A 48 7.25 -2.54 32.84
N LEU A 49 7.76 -3.74 32.65
CA LEU A 49 6.95 -4.89 32.30
C LEU A 49 7.09 -5.99 33.35
N GLU A 50 5.97 -6.64 33.64
CA GLU A 50 5.92 -7.93 34.30
C GLU A 50 5.51 -8.98 33.26
N VAL A 51 6.48 -9.78 32.81
CA VAL A 51 6.30 -10.74 31.71
C VAL A 51 6.19 -12.15 32.29
N THR A 52 5.06 -12.82 32.04
CA THR A 52 4.83 -14.20 32.46
C THR A 52 5.06 -15.15 31.29
N LEU A 53 5.94 -16.11 31.49
CA LEU A 53 6.33 -17.12 30.52
C LEU A 53 5.95 -18.50 31.04
N ARG A 54 5.54 -19.39 30.14
CA ARG A 54 5.44 -20.82 30.40
C ARG A 54 6.67 -21.52 29.82
N GLU A 55 7.39 -22.23 30.65
CA GLU A 55 8.57 -22.99 30.24
C GLU A 55 8.19 -24.27 29.48
N ARG A 56 9.19 -24.95 28.92
CA ARG A 56 8.98 -26.18 28.15
C ARG A 56 8.44 -27.36 28.98
N ASP A 57 8.72 -27.36 30.27
CA ASP A 57 8.23 -28.38 31.24
C ASP A 57 6.80 -28.10 31.75
N GLY A 58 6.20 -26.97 31.29
CA GLY A 58 4.86 -26.53 31.69
C GLY A 58 4.80 -25.62 32.91
N SER A 59 5.92 -25.44 33.61
CA SER A 59 6.03 -24.49 34.73
C SER A 59 5.87 -23.04 34.20
N THR A 60 5.52 -22.14 35.09
CA THR A 60 5.40 -20.71 34.78
C THR A 60 6.39 -19.90 35.61
N ARG A 61 6.97 -18.89 34.99
CA ARG A 61 7.83 -17.91 35.67
C ARG A 61 7.47 -16.51 35.27
N THR A 62 7.68 -15.55 36.15
CA THR A 62 7.40 -14.12 35.87
C THR A 62 8.72 -13.36 36.02
N LEU A 63 8.97 -12.50 35.01
CA LEU A 63 10.16 -11.65 34.93
C LEU A 63 9.77 -10.19 35.00
N ARG A 64 10.56 -9.37 35.68
CA ARG A 64 10.41 -7.92 35.65
C ARG A 64 11.47 -7.33 34.73
N ILE A 65 11.03 -6.66 33.68
CA ILE A 65 11.86 -6.06 32.65
C ILE A 65 11.77 -4.54 32.73
N ARG A 66 12.90 -3.87 32.58
CA ARG A 66 12.97 -2.42 32.40
C ARG A 66 13.60 -2.13 31.06
N LYS A 67 12.99 -1.25 30.29
CA LYS A 67 13.42 -0.84 28.96
C LYS A 67 13.05 0.61 28.68
N GLY A 68 13.45 1.17 27.55
CA GLY A 68 12.91 2.42 27.03
C GLY A 68 11.43 2.30 26.69
N GLU A 69 10.68 3.39 26.83
CA GLU A 69 9.29 3.45 26.34
C GLU A 69 9.28 3.19 24.81
N GLY A 70 8.42 2.31 24.34
CA GLY A 70 8.37 1.91 22.93
C GLY A 70 9.55 1.01 22.46
N GLU A 71 10.63 0.85 23.24
CA GLU A 71 11.73 -0.06 22.88
C GLU A 71 11.21 -1.49 22.70
N ASP A 72 11.57 -2.16 21.61
CA ASP A 72 11.15 -3.54 21.35
C ASP A 72 11.78 -4.50 22.37
N LEU A 73 11.03 -5.52 22.77
CA LEU A 73 11.54 -6.57 23.65
C LEU A 73 12.61 -7.44 22.98
N GLY A 74 12.63 -7.49 21.64
CA GLY A 74 13.52 -8.33 20.84
C GLY A 74 13.10 -9.79 20.88
N LEU A 75 11.80 -10.06 20.77
CA LEU A 75 11.24 -11.40 20.68
C LEU A 75 10.65 -11.62 19.27
N GLU A 76 11.06 -12.70 18.62
CA GLU A 76 10.38 -13.19 17.43
C GLU A 76 9.55 -14.44 17.76
N PHE A 77 8.45 -14.59 17.03
CA PHE A 77 7.51 -15.71 17.16
C PHE A 77 7.46 -16.53 15.88
N GLU A 78 6.82 -17.70 15.91
CA GLU A 78 6.73 -18.60 14.75
C GLU A 78 6.08 -17.93 13.51
N THR A 79 5.10 -17.06 13.77
CA THR A 79 4.50 -16.22 12.74
C THR A 79 4.49 -14.77 13.19
N TYR A 80 4.56 -13.83 12.24
CA TYR A 80 4.52 -12.40 12.50
C TYR A 80 3.27 -11.98 13.31
N LEU A 81 2.13 -12.62 13.07
CA LEU A 81 0.87 -12.35 13.76
C LEU A 81 0.75 -13.07 15.11
N MET A 82 1.70 -13.93 15.46
CA MET A 82 1.68 -14.82 16.64
C MET A 82 0.52 -15.85 16.59
N ASP A 83 -0.22 -15.93 15.47
CA ASP A 83 -1.17 -16.98 15.14
C ASP A 83 -1.35 -17.07 13.60
N ARG A 84 -2.43 -17.74 13.14
CA ARG A 84 -2.72 -17.83 11.71
C ARG A 84 -3.43 -16.59 11.22
N ALA A 85 -3.01 -16.06 10.07
CA ALA A 85 -3.72 -15.00 9.37
C ALA A 85 -5.13 -15.48 8.99
N ARG A 86 -6.09 -14.55 9.03
CA ARG A 86 -7.50 -14.84 8.70
C ARG A 86 -7.74 -14.58 7.23
N SER A 87 -8.29 -15.59 6.57
CA SER A 87 -8.70 -15.45 5.18
C SER A 87 -10.08 -14.79 5.09
N CYS A 88 -10.27 -14.00 4.03
CA CYS A 88 -11.53 -13.34 3.71
C CYS A 88 -12.67 -14.35 3.50
N ALA A 89 -13.84 -14.08 4.08
CA ALA A 89 -15.03 -14.90 3.93
C ALA A 89 -15.94 -14.44 2.76
N ASN A 90 -15.54 -13.39 2.03
CA ASN A 90 -16.32 -12.82 0.94
C ASN A 90 -15.97 -13.47 -0.40
N ASN A 91 -16.89 -13.31 -1.36
CA ASN A 91 -16.72 -13.74 -2.74
C ASN A 91 -17.10 -12.58 -3.68
N CYS A 92 -16.43 -11.43 -3.46
CA CYS A 92 -16.77 -10.16 -4.11
C CYS A 92 -16.80 -10.30 -5.64
N ILE A 93 -17.80 -9.66 -6.27
CA ILE A 93 -17.95 -9.68 -7.74
C ILE A 93 -16.74 -9.10 -8.48
N PHE A 94 -15.94 -8.27 -7.79
CA PHE A 94 -14.75 -7.56 -8.28
C PHE A 94 -13.44 -8.09 -7.68
N CYS A 95 -13.46 -9.21 -6.94
CA CYS A 95 -12.25 -9.71 -6.26
C CYS A 95 -11.12 -9.96 -7.26
N PHE A 96 -9.99 -9.26 -7.07
CA PHE A 96 -8.84 -9.42 -7.97
C PHE A 96 -8.18 -10.80 -7.81
N VAL A 97 -8.14 -11.34 -6.58
CA VAL A 97 -7.58 -12.67 -6.31
C VAL A 97 -8.34 -13.78 -7.05
N ASP A 98 -9.67 -13.64 -7.24
CA ASP A 98 -10.47 -14.61 -8.01
C ASP A 98 -10.20 -14.56 -9.52
N GLN A 99 -9.51 -13.53 -9.99
CA GLN A 99 -9.11 -13.31 -11.38
C GLN A 99 -7.64 -13.66 -11.62
N MET A 100 -6.95 -14.25 -10.64
CA MET A 100 -5.55 -14.66 -10.80
C MET A 100 -5.48 -15.94 -11.66
N PRO A 101 -4.52 -16.03 -12.59
CA PRO A 101 -4.32 -17.26 -13.38
C PRO A 101 -3.93 -18.43 -12.47
N PRO A 102 -4.28 -19.67 -12.82
CA PRO A 102 -3.87 -20.85 -12.05
C PRO A 102 -2.37 -21.08 -12.15
N GLY A 103 -1.77 -21.69 -11.11
CA GLY A 103 -0.38 -22.15 -11.13
C GLY A 103 0.64 -21.12 -10.66
N MET A 104 0.23 -19.96 -10.15
CA MET A 104 1.13 -19.01 -9.51
C MET A 104 1.48 -19.44 -8.08
N ARG A 105 2.43 -18.76 -7.46
CA ARG A 105 2.83 -19.02 -6.06
C ARG A 105 1.64 -18.91 -5.09
N PRO A 106 1.54 -19.77 -4.07
CA PRO A 106 0.37 -19.84 -3.19
C PRO A 106 0.04 -18.53 -2.46
N SER A 107 1.03 -17.70 -2.17
CA SER A 107 0.83 -16.42 -1.48
C SER A 107 -0.08 -15.44 -2.25
N LEU A 108 -0.13 -15.53 -3.58
CA LEU A 108 -0.97 -14.67 -4.42
C LEU A 108 -2.46 -15.03 -4.39
N TYR A 109 -2.81 -16.23 -3.90
CA TYR A 109 -4.20 -16.66 -3.76
C TYR A 109 -4.75 -16.45 -2.35
N PHE A 110 -3.93 -15.91 -1.43
CA PHE A 110 -4.39 -15.61 -0.09
C PHE A 110 -5.27 -14.35 -0.11
N LYS A 111 -6.53 -14.50 0.25
CA LYS A 111 -7.46 -13.39 0.40
C LYS A 111 -7.37 -12.88 1.84
N ASP A 112 -6.73 -11.75 2.03
CA ASP A 112 -6.62 -11.14 3.35
C ASP A 112 -7.90 -10.40 3.75
N ASP A 113 -8.30 -10.54 5.01
CA ASP A 113 -9.32 -9.73 5.70
C ASP A 113 -9.05 -9.76 7.22
N ASP A 114 -7.78 -9.61 7.60
CA ASP A 114 -7.31 -9.69 8.98
C ASP A 114 -7.04 -8.30 9.57
N ALA A 115 -7.80 -7.92 10.60
CA ALA A 115 -7.69 -6.60 11.23
C ALA A 115 -6.28 -6.26 11.74
N ARG A 116 -5.48 -7.27 12.07
CA ARG A 116 -4.10 -7.07 12.51
C ARG A 116 -3.20 -6.64 11.37
N LEU A 117 -3.43 -7.17 10.16
CA LEU A 117 -2.70 -6.76 8.95
C LEU A 117 -3.11 -5.36 8.51
N SER A 118 -4.36 -4.94 8.74
CA SER A 118 -4.75 -3.55 8.51
C SER A 118 -3.94 -2.57 9.35
N PHE A 119 -3.83 -2.84 10.64
CA PHE A 119 -3.09 -1.97 11.56
C PHE A 119 -1.56 -2.02 11.33
N LEU A 120 -1.01 -3.20 11.02
CA LEU A 120 0.43 -3.40 10.93
C LEU A 120 1.03 -3.11 9.55
N MET A 121 0.23 -3.29 8.50
CA MET A 121 0.67 -3.26 7.10
C MET A 121 -0.16 -2.33 6.22
N GLY A 122 -1.18 -1.66 6.76
CA GLY A 122 -2.07 -0.81 5.99
C GLY A 122 -3.12 -1.55 5.14
N ASN A 123 -3.29 -2.87 5.29
CA ASN A 123 -4.23 -3.65 4.47
C ASN A 123 -5.68 -3.21 4.69
N TYR A 124 -6.48 -3.26 3.64
CA TYR A 124 -7.88 -2.88 3.66
C TYR A 124 -8.78 -4.05 4.08
N LEU A 125 -9.71 -3.80 5.02
CA LEU A 125 -10.65 -4.77 5.58
C LEU A 125 -12.07 -4.56 5.08
N THR A 126 -12.80 -5.65 4.93
CA THR A 126 -14.26 -5.57 4.69
C THR A 126 -15.08 -5.43 5.97
N LEU A 127 -14.50 -5.67 7.12
CA LEU A 127 -15.12 -5.76 8.46
C LEU A 127 -16.13 -6.93 8.61
N THR A 128 -16.27 -7.79 7.60
CA THR A 128 -17.25 -8.89 7.62
C THR A 128 -16.80 -10.08 8.45
N ASN A 129 -15.49 -10.18 8.74
CA ASN A 129 -14.87 -11.26 9.50
C ASN A 129 -14.77 -10.97 11.01
N LEU A 130 -15.09 -9.77 11.45
CA LEU A 130 -14.95 -9.37 12.86
C LEU A 130 -16.07 -9.93 13.73
N SER A 131 -15.71 -10.58 14.82
CA SER A 131 -16.64 -10.91 15.89
C SER A 131 -16.93 -9.67 16.78
N PRO A 132 -18.05 -9.64 17.50
CA PRO A 132 -18.35 -8.56 18.44
C PRO A 132 -17.26 -8.33 19.51
N ARG A 133 -16.55 -9.41 19.91
CA ARG A 133 -15.43 -9.34 20.85
C ARG A 133 -14.23 -8.62 20.23
N GLU A 134 -13.94 -8.88 18.97
CA GLU A 134 -12.82 -8.24 18.25
C GLU A 134 -13.10 -6.78 17.98
N VAL A 135 -14.34 -6.43 17.59
CA VAL A 135 -14.77 -5.04 17.46
C VAL A 135 -14.57 -4.30 18.79
N GLN A 136 -14.99 -4.91 19.92
CA GLN A 136 -14.79 -4.30 21.24
C GLN A 136 -13.30 -4.17 21.58
N ARG A 137 -12.49 -5.18 21.29
CA ARG A 137 -11.03 -5.15 21.52
C ARG A 137 -10.34 -4.05 20.71
N ILE A 138 -10.70 -3.85 19.45
CA ILE A 138 -10.17 -2.75 18.62
C ILE A 138 -10.47 -1.41 19.29
N ILE A 139 -11.69 -1.23 19.81
CA ILE A 139 -12.10 -0.01 20.52
C ILE A 139 -11.32 0.16 21.83
N ASP A 140 -11.23 -0.89 22.64
CA ASP A 140 -10.58 -0.86 23.95
C ASP A 140 -9.07 -0.57 23.85
N LEU A 141 -8.41 -1.15 22.85
CA LEU A 141 -6.99 -0.93 22.55
C LEU A 141 -6.73 0.32 21.69
N ARG A 142 -7.79 1.03 21.27
CA ARG A 142 -7.73 2.21 20.38
C ARG A 142 -6.87 1.95 19.12
N ILE A 143 -7.07 0.80 18.50
CA ILE A 143 -6.37 0.45 17.26
C ILE A 143 -6.87 1.35 16.12
N SER A 144 -6.02 2.28 15.70
CA SER A 144 -6.35 3.36 14.76
C SER A 144 -5.08 3.85 14.06
N PRO A 145 -5.09 4.17 12.77
CA PRO A 145 -6.24 4.05 11.85
C PRO A 145 -6.55 2.61 11.43
N ILE A 146 -7.77 2.39 10.92
CA ILE A 146 -8.18 1.16 10.26
C ILE A 146 -8.55 1.49 8.81
N ASN A 147 -8.01 0.72 7.87
CA ASN A 147 -8.32 0.86 6.46
C ASN A 147 -9.52 -0.04 6.10
N VAL A 148 -10.59 0.54 5.53
CA VAL A 148 -11.86 -0.13 5.32
C VAL A 148 -12.23 -0.19 3.84
N SER A 149 -12.39 -1.40 3.30
CA SER A 149 -12.99 -1.66 1.99
C SER A 149 -14.51 -1.50 2.08
N VAL A 150 -15.01 -0.31 1.75
CA VAL A 150 -16.44 0.06 1.91
C VAL A 150 -17.25 -0.35 0.68
N HIS A 151 -16.85 0.09 -0.49
CA HIS A 151 -17.48 -0.05 -1.80
C HIS A 151 -18.86 0.57 -1.92
N THR A 152 -19.73 0.38 -0.92
CA THR A 152 -21.03 1.05 -0.79
C THR A 152 -21.55 0.95 0.66
N THR A 153 -22.31 1.96 1.10
CA THR A 153 -23.04 1.98 2.38
C THR A 153 -24.47 1.46 2.25
N ASP A 154 -24.96 1.27 1.03
CA ASP A 154 -26.22 0.56 0.83
C ASP A 154 -26.06 -0.90 1.22
N ARG A 155 -26.77 -1.31 2.27
CA ARG A 155 -26.62 -2.64 2.91
C ARG A 155 -26.98 -3.78 1.97
N ALA A 156 -28.00 -3.61 1.14
CA ALA A 156 -28.45 -4.63 0.21
C ALA A 156 -27.45 -4.76 -0.95
N LEU A 157 -27.05 -3.64 -1.55
CA LEU A 157 -26.05 -3.61 -2.59
C LEU A 157 -24.69 -4.15 -2.11
N ARG A 158 -24.29 -3.81 -0.87
CA ARG A 158 -23.06 -4.32 -0.27
C ARG A 158 -23.10 -5.84 -0.14
N ALA A 159 -24.22 -6.40 0.32
CA ALA A 159 -24.39 -7.85 0.44
C ALA A 159 -24.30 -8.55 -0.95
N GLU A 160 -24.82 -7.91 -1.99
CA GLU A 160 -24.73 -8.39 -3.37
C GLU A 160 -23.31 -8.31 -3.90
N MET A 161 -22.64 -7.17 -3.79
CA MET A 161 -21.28 -6.94 -4.28
C MET A 161 -20.26 -7.86 -3.62
N LEU A 162 -20.35 -8.09 -2.31
CA LEU A 162 -19.44 -8.95 -1.56
C LEU A 162 -19.86 -10.43 -1.60
N LYS A 163 -21.03 -10.75 -2.17
CA LYS A 163 -21.67 -12.08 -2.13
C LYS A 163 -21.68 -12.67 -0.72
N ASN A 164 -21.98 -11.82 0.25
CA ASN A 164 -22.04 -12.16 1.67
C ASN A 164 -23.26 -11.48 2.30
N ARG A 165 -24.24 -12.28 2.72
CA ARG A 165 -25.52 -11.79 3.27
C ARG A 165 -25.33 -10.90 4.51
N ARG A 166 -24.23 -11.08 5.24
CA ARG A 166 -23.90 -10.31 6.44
C ARG A 166 -23.08 -9.04 6.15
N ALA A 167 -22.68 -8.82 4.92
CA ALA A 167 -21.82 -7.67 4.59
C ALA A 167 -22.45 -6.31 4.91
N GLY A 168 -23.79 -6.21 4.85
CA GLY A 168 -24.51 -5.01 5.27
C GLY A 168 -24.38 -4.68 6.76
N GLU A 169 -24.15 -5.68 7.62
CA GLU A 169 -23.97 -5.51 9.08
C GLU A 169 -22.64 -4.77 9.40
N SER A 170 -21.65 -4.81 8.50
CA SER A 170 -20.36 -4.14 8.71
C SER A 170 -20.49 -2.61 8.77
N ILE A 171 -21.56 -2.04 8.24
CA ILE A 171 -21.84 -0.59 8.35
C ILE A 171 -22.10 -0.21 9.82
N ASP A 172 -22.79 -1.06 10.60
CA ASP A 172 -22.98 -0.84 12.03
C ASP A 172 -21.65 -0.84 12.80
N ILE A 173 -20.68 -1.64 12.33
CA ILE A 173 -19.31 -1.66 12.89
C ILE A 173 -18.61 -0.33 12.61
N MET A 174 -18.70 0.21 11.39
CA MET A 174 -18.13 1.52 11.04
C MET A 174 -18.75 2.64 11.89
N GLU A 175 -20.08 2.66 12.03
CA GLU A 175 -20.76 3.63 12.89
C GLU A 175 -20.30 3.53 14.36
N ARG A 176 -20.11 2.30 14.85
CA ARG A 176 -19.59 2.05 16.19
C ARG A 176 -18.13 2.51 16.34
N PHE A 177 -17.30 2.30 15.34
CA PHE A 177 -15.94 2.82 15.32
C PHE A 177 -15.93 4.35 15.34
N ALA A 178 -16.75 4.99 14.53
CA ALA A 178 -16.88 6.44 14.51
C ALA A 178 -17.32 7.02 15.87
N GLN A 179 -18.31 6.40 16.54
CA GLN A 179 -18.78 6.78 17.88
C GLN A 179 -17.69 6.63 18.96
N ASN A 180 -16.70 5.76 18.75
CA ASN A 180 -15.57 5.53 19.65
C ASN A 180 -14.26 6.18 19.19
N HIS A 181 -14.33 7.11 18.23
CA HIS A 181 -13.17 7.88 17.72
C HIS A 181 -12.04 7.00 17.12
N ILE A 182 -12.39 5.88 16.50
CA ILE A 182 -11.47 5.09 15.71
C ILE A 182 -11.41 5.71 14.32
N THR A 183 -10.22 6.14 13.91
CA THR A 183 -9.99 6.71 12.57
C THR A 183 -10.09 5.62 11.50
N MET A 184 -10.79 5.93 10.41
CA MET A 184 -10.98 5.03 9.28
C MET A 184 -10.54 5.71 7.98
N ASN A 185 -9.69 5.03 7.20
CA ASN A 185 -9.44 5.36 5.81
C ASN A 185 -10.27 4.43 4.94
N CYS A 186 -11.10 4.98 4.07
CA CYS A 186 -12.10 4.23 3.33
C CYS A 186 -11.69 4.08 1.85
N GLN A 187 -11.93 2.89 1.29
CA GLN A 187 -11.73 2.61 -0.13
C GLN A 187 -13.04 2.18 -0.77
N ILE A 188 -13.31 2.72 -1.96
CA ILE A 188 -14.44 2.36 -2.81
C ILE A 188 -13.89 1.84 -4.14
N VAL A 189 -13.94 0.52 -4.36
CA VAL A 189 -13.76 -0.04 -5.70
C VAL A 189 -15.03 0.23 -6.48
N SER A 190 -14.96 1.14 -7.44
CA SER A 190 -16.10 1.56 -8.26
C SER A 190 -16.25 0.63 -9.46
N CYS A 191 -17.47 0.11 -9.62
CA CYS A 191 -17.86 -0.80 -10.70
C CYS A 191 -18.95 -0.13 -11.56
N PRO A 192 -18.70 0.13 -12.85
CA PRO A 192 -19.64 0.82 -13.71
C PRO A 192 -21.05 0.21 -13.70
N GLY A 193 -22.07 1.05 -13.47
CA GLY A 193 -23.47 0.65 -13.44
C GLY A 193 -23.91 -0.15 -12.22
N ILE A 194 -23.05 -0.29 -11.21
CA ILE A 194 -23.33 -1.05 -9.97
C ILE A 194 -23.32 -0.15 -8.74
N ASN A 195 -22.18 0.44 -8.41
CA ASN A 195 -22.02 1.30 -7.23
C ASN A 195 -21.51 2.71 -7.57
N ASP A 196 -21.54 3.11 -8.82
CA ASP A 196 -21.35 4.48 -9.30
C ASP A 196 -22.66 5.31 -9.24
N GLY A 197 -22.66 6.53 -9.75
CA GLY A 197 -23.81 7.40 -9.82
C GLY A 197 -24.52 7.58 -8.46
N PRO A 198 -25.86 7.36 -8.36
CA PRO A 198 -26.61 7.59 -7.13
C PRO A 198 -26.12 6.74 -5.93
N ALA A 199 -25.61 5.54 -6.16
CA ALA A 199 -25.06 4.68 -5.12
C ALA A 199 -23.74 5.24 -4.55
N LEU A 200 -22.89 5.81 -5.40
CA LEU A 200 -21.68 6.51 -4.98
C LEU A 200 -22.01 7.78 -4.20
N ASP A 201 -22.97 8.61 -4.69
CA ASP A 201 -23.41 9.80 -3.97
C ASP A 201 -23.87 9.47 -2.55
N LYS A 202 -24.75 8.47 -2.43
CA LYS A 202 -25.21 7.99 -1.13
C LYS A 202 -24.05 7.60 -0.23
N THR A 203 -23.11 6.80 -0.77
CA THR A 203 -21.95 6.30 -0.03
C THR A 203 -21.06 7.44 0.47
N LEU A 204 -20.74 8.40 -0.37
CA LEU A 204 -19.93 9.57 -0.01
C LEU A 204 -20.59 10.40 1.08
N HIS A 205 -21.92 10.62 1.00
CA HIS A 205 -22.67 11.37 2.01
C HIS A 205 -22.75 10.65 3.35
N ASP A 206 -22.99 9.34 3.34
CA ASP A 206 -23.04 8.53 4.57
C ASP A 206 -21.67 8.51 5.28
N LEU A 207 -20.58 8.35 4.50
CA LEU A 207 -19.22 8.38 5.04
C LEU A 207 -18.86 9.77 5.59
N ALA A 208 -19.26 10.85 4.92
CA ALA A 208 -19.09 12.22 5.43
C ALA A 208 -19.88 12.47 6.72
N GLY A 209 -20.98 11.75 6.92
CA GLY A 209 -21.72 11.77 8.19
C GLY A 209 -20.94 11.20 9.38
N MET A 210 -19.89 10.42 9.12
CA MET A 210 -18.99 9.86 10.13
C MET A 210 -17.67 10.66 10.28
N TYR A 211 -17.50 11.78 9.55
CA TYR A 211 -16.35 12.68 9.76
C TYR A 211 -16.35 13.26 11.19
N PRO A 212 -15.20 13.40 11.90
CA PRO A 212 -13.82 13.17 11.44
C PRO A 212 -13.31 11.74 11.62
N ALA A 213 -14.11 10.78 12.11
CA ALA A 213 -13.67 9.41 12.25
C ALA A 213 -13.37 8.76 10.88
N VAL A 214 -14.19 9.01 9.86
CA VAL A 214 -13.77 8.80 8.46
C VAL A 214 -12.84 9.95 8.08
N ASN A 215 -11.56 9.63 7.89
CA ASN A 215 -10.49 10.59 7.64
C ASN A 215 -10.21 10.81 6.16
N SER A 216 -10.40 9.77 5.35
CA SER A 216 -10.16 9.84 3.91
C SER A 216 -10.95 8.78 3.14
N ILE A 217 -11.30 9.08 1.89
CA ILE A 217 -12.02 8.18 0.99
C ILE A 217 -11.31 8.15 -0.36
N SER A 218 -10.81 6.98 -0.77
CA SER A 218 -10.34 6.76 -2.13
C SER A 218 -11.41 6.09 -2.99
N VAL A 219 -11.60 6.58 -4.21
CA VAL A 219 -12.44 5.95 -5.22
C VAL A 219 -11.52 5.45 -6.33
N VAL A 220 -11.47 4.12 -6.52
CA VAL A 220 -10.59 3.46 -7.48
C VAL A 220 -11.42 2.68 -8.50
N PRO A 221 -11.03 2.62 -9.78
CA PRO A 221 -11.76 1.85 -10.77
C PRO A 221 -11.56 0.35 -10.55
N VAL A 222 -12.54 -0.46 -10.92
CA VAL A 222 -12.41 -1.91 -10.89
C VAL A 222 -11.41 -2.39 -11.93
N GLY A 223 -10.45 -3.21 -11.49
CA GLY A 223 -9.52 -3.93 -12.37
C GLY A 223 -10.15 -5.23 -12.89
N VAL A 224 -10.05 -5.47 -14.19
CA VAL A 224 -10.62 -6.63 -14.86
C VAL A 224 -9.54 -7.33 -15.67
N THR A 225 -9.21 -8.58 -15.31
CA THR A 225 -8.25 -9.42 -16.04
C THR A 225 -8.94 -10.29 -17.09
N LYS A 226 -8.16 -10.90 -17.97
CA LYS A 226 -8.69 -11.90 -18.94
C LYS A 226 -9.14 -13.21 -18.30
N TYR A 227 -8.83 -13.46 -17.03
CA TYR A 227 -9.16 -14.71 -16.30
C TYR A 227 -10.47 -14.61 -15.54
N ARG A 228 -11.54 -14.15 -16.23
CA ARG A 228 -12.87 -13.96 -15.61
C ARG A 228 -13.93 -14.96 -16.08
N GLU A 229 -13.54 -16.04 -16.70
CA GLU A 229 -14.49 -17.07 -17.11
C GLU A 229 -15.26 -17.62 -15.90
N GLY A 230 -16.58 -17.61 -15.96
CA GLY A 230 -17.46 -18.04 -14.87
C GLY A 230 -17.63 -17.08 -13.70
N LEU A 231 -16.92 -15.93 -13.69
CA LEU A 231 -17.11 -14.88 -12.69
C LEU A 231 -18.24 -13.93 -13.09
N TYR A 232 -18.66 -13.10 -12.11
CA TYR A 232 -19.70 -12.08 -12.35
C TYR A 232 -19.26 -11.14 -13.48
N PRO A 233 -20.11 -10.87 -14.49
CA PRO A 233 -19.74 -10.01 -15.60
C PRO A 233 -19.58 -8.56 -15.12
N LEU A 234 -18.41 -7.99 -15.34
CA LEU A 234 -18.10 -6.59 -15.05
C LEU A 234 -17.68 -5.89 -16.33
N THR A 235 -18.06 -4.64 -16.45
CA THR A 235 -17.52 -3.71 -17.44
C THR A 235 -16.42 -2.86 -16.83
N ILE A 236 -15.52 -2.34 -17.67
CA ILE A 236 -14.51 -1.36 -17.27
C ILE A 236 -14.97 0.06 -17.58
N TYR A 237 -14.39 1.03 -16.93
CA TYR A 237 -14.59 2.44 -17.26
C TYR A 237 -13.99 2.77 -18.61
N ASN A 238 -14.67 3.65 -19.34
CA ASN A 238 -14.15 4.32 -20.53
C ASN A 238 -13.94 5.82 -20.23
N THR A 239 -13.45 6.58 -21.20
CA THR A 239 -13.15 8.00 -21.04
C THR A 239 -14.34 8.81 -20.52
N GLU A 240 -15.55 8.58 -21.05
CA GLU A 240 -16.77 9.31 -20.65
C GLU A 240 -17.22 8.93 -19.23
N THR A 241 -17.31 7.64 -18.95
CA THR A 241 -17.79 7.13 -17.65
C THR A 241 -16.79 7.39 -16.53
N ALA A 242 -15.47 7.34 -16.80
CA ALA A 242 -14.44 7.74 -15.86
C ALA A 242 -14.54 9.24 -15.53
N GLY A 243 -14.72 10.08 -16.57
CA GLY A 243 -14.92 11.52 -16.39
C GLY A 243 -16.14 11.85 -15.52
N ALA A 244 -17.24 11.11 -15.68
CA ALA A 244 -18.43 11.30 -14.85
C ALA A 244 -18.21 10.99 -13.37
N VAL A 245 -17.40 9.95 -13.05
CA VAL A 245 -17.02 9.63 -11.65
C VAL A 245 -16.14 10.74 -11.08
N ILE A 246 -15.17 11.25 -11.86
CA ILE A 246 -14.32 12.37 -11.42
C ILE A 246 -15.19 13.58 -11.08
N ASP A 247 -16.08 14.00 -11.99
CA ASP A 247 -16.96 15.15 -11.77
C ASP A 247 -17.84 14.98 -10.52
N GLN A 248 -18.31 13.77 -10.27
CA GLN A 248 -19.11 13.43 -9.09
C GLN A 248 -18.32 13.55 -7.79
N VAL A 249 -17.13 12.93 -7.73
CA VAL A 249 -16.26 12.95 -6.54
C VAL A 249 -15.73 14.35 -6.29
N GLU A 250 -15.25 15.05 -7.30
CA GLU A 250 -14.77 16.44 -7.17
C GLU A 250 -15.87 17.41 -6.73
N GLY A 251 -17.09 17.25 -7.29
CA GLY A 251 -18.23 18.03 -6.86
C GLY A 251 -18.62 17.79 -5.40
N PHE A 252 -18.52 16.55 -4.91
CA PHE A 252 -18.69 16.24 -3.50
C PHE A 252 -17.55 16.84 -2.66
N ALA A 253 -16.30 16.63 -3.06
CA ALA A 253 -15.09 17.08 -2.37
C ALA A 253 -15.06 18.60 -2.20
N ALA A 254 -15.45 19.37 -3.25
CA ALA A 254 -15.53 20.83 -3.17
C ALA A 254 -16.53 21.29 -2.11
N ARG A 255 -17.74 20.72 -2.09
CA ARG A 255 -18.75 21.05 -1.07
C ARG A 255 -18.31 20.64 0.35
N HIS A 256 -17.59 19.54 0.50
CA HIS A 256 -17.08 19.11 1.81
C HIS A 256 -15.95 20.03 2.29
N LEU A 257 -15.06 20.45 1.39
CA LEU A 257 -13.98 21.40 1.68
C LEU A 257 -14.53 22.73 2.22
N GLU A 258 -15.57 23.29 1.56
CA GLU A 258 -16.22 24.52 2.02
C GLU A 258 -16.82 24.40 3.43
N ARG A 259 -17.34 23.21 3.76
CA ARG A 259 -18.04 22.97 5.03
C ARG A 259 -17.14 22.52 6.16
N ALA A 260 -16.12 21.72 5.88
CA ALA A 260 -15.31 21.02 6.88
C ALA A 260 -13.80 21.31 6.80
N GLY A 261 -13.33 22.02 5.77
CA GLY A 261 -11.92 22.38 5.61
C GLY A 261 -11.04 21.26 5.03
N THR A 262 -11.63 20.18 4.55
CA THR A 262 -10.96 19.07 3.83
C THR A 262 -11.85 18.54 2.73
N ARG A 263 -11.27 18.00 1.68
CA ARG A 263 -12.00 17.36 0.57
C ARG A 263 -12.60 16.02 0.95
N LEU A 264 -11.97 15.30 1.84
CA LEU A 264 -12.36 13.98 2.36
C LEU A 264 -12.33 12.85 1.32
N ALA A 265 -12.64 13.11 0.05
CA ALA A 265 -12.73 12.09 -1.00
C ALA A 265 -11.93 12.49 -2.25
N TRP A 266 -11.25 11.48 -2.84
CA TRP A 266 -10.44 11.63 -4.04
C TRP A 266 -10.62 10.42 -4.97
N CYS A 267 -10.55 10.68 -6.28
CA CYS A 267 -10.35 9.64 -7.28
C CYS A 267 -8.87 9.25 -7.32
N SER A 268 -8.58 7.97 -7.61
CA SER A 268 -7.22 7.55 -7.95
C SER A 268 -6.74 8.15 -9.27
N ASP A 269 -5.44 8.26 -9.45
CA ASP A 269 -4.80 8.74 -10.66
C ASP A 269 -5.30 7.99 -11.91
N GLU A 270 -5.58 6.68 -11.77
CA GLU A 270 -6.09 5.85 -12.85
C GLU A 270 -7.40 6.37 -13.44
N PHE A 271 -8.30 6.97 -12.66
CA PHE A 271 -9.50 7.60 -13.20
C PHE A 271 -9.18 8.77 -14.12
N TYR A 272 -8.22 9.63 -13.73
CA TYR A 272 -7.80 10.77 -14.56
C TYR A 272 -7.14 10.29 -15.86
N LEU A 273 -6.29 9.25 -15.78
CA LEU A 273 -5.65 8.64 -16.95
C LEU A 273 -6.68 8.04 -17.91
N LEU A 274 -7.66 7.30 -17.39
CA LEU A 274 -8.76 6.72 -18.18
C LEU A 274 -9.63 7.81 -18.84
N ALA A 275 -9.89 8.91 -18.13
CA ALA A 275 -10.65 10.03 -18.63
C ALA A 275 -9.86 10.92 -19.61
N GLY A 276 -8.56 10.72 -19.76
CA GLY A 276 -7.68 11.59 -20.52
C GLY A 276 -7.59 13.01 -19.95
N ARG A 277 -7.76 13.15 -18.62
CA ARG A 277 -7.68 14.43 -17.91
C ARG A 277 -6.31 14.59 -17.27
N GLU A 278 -5.88 15.84 -17.11
CA GLU A 278 -4.70 16.15 -16.32
C GLU A 278 -4.94 15.85 -14.85
N LEU A 279 -3.85 15.42 -14.16
CA LEU A 279 -3.90 15.20 -12.71
C LEU A 279 -4.03 16.53 -11.98
N PRO A 280 -4.78 16.54 -10.87
CA PRO A 280 -4.84 17.72 -10.00
C PRO A 280 -3.46 18.10 -9.45
N PRO A 281 -3.26 19.39 -9.10
CA PRO A 281 -2.03 19.85 -8.48
C PRO A 281 -1.89 19.34 -7.04
N GLU A 282 -0.67 19.51 -6.47
CA GLU A 282 -0.30 19.02 -5.15
C GLU A 282 -1.32 19.41 -4.06
N GLU A 283 -1.74 20.66 -4.02
CA GLU A 283 -2.63 21.21 -2.99
C GLU A 283 -4.03 20.53 -2.99
N TYR A 284 -4.39 19.89 -4.09
CA TYR A 284 -5.64 19.15 -4.19
C TYR A 284 -5.64 17.89 -3.33
N PHE A 285 -4.49 17.22 -3.17
CA PHE A 285 -4.36 15.95 -2.45
C PHE A 285 -4.13 16.10 -0.94
N GLU A 286 -4.00 17.33 -0.45
CA GLU A 286 -3.77 17.64 0.96
C GLU A 286 -2.53 16.88 1.48
N GLU A 287 -2.68 15.95 2.43
CA GLU A 287 -1.56 15.19 3.02
C GLU A 287 -1.27 13.86 2.29
N PHE A 288 -1.81 13.64 1.09
CA PHE A 288 -1.62 12.40 0.32
C PHE A 288 -1.95 11.11 1.09
N THR A 289 -3.01 11.14 1.89
CA THR A 289 -3.37 10.05 2.82
C THR A 289 -3.76 8.73 2.16
N GLN A 290 -3.90 8.68 0.82
CA GLN A 290 -4.39 7.53 0.06
C GLN A 290 -3.41 7.11 -1.06
N LEU A 291 -2.10 7.36 -0.89
CA LEU A 291 -1.07 6.98 -1.87
C LEU A 291 -1.11 5.48 -2.22
N ASP A 292 -1.30 4.60 -1.22
CA ASP A 292 -1.39 3.15 -1.43
C ASP A 292 -2.54 2.74 -2.36
N ASN A 293 -3.53 3.62 -2.54
CA ASN A 293 -4.63 3.45 -3.49
C ASN A 293 -4.41 4.19 -4.82
N GLY A 294 -3.20 4.66 -5.08
CA GLY A 294 -2.85 5.39 -6.29
C GLY A 294 -3.52 6.77 -6.39
N VAL A 295 -3.77 7.43 -5.25
CA VAL A 295 -4.35 8.78 -5.20
C VAL A 295 -3.24 9.80 -5.07
N GLY A 296 -2.98 10.59 -6.12
CA GLY A 296 -1.96 11.62 -6.14
C GLY A 296 -0.52 11.10 -6.27
N MET A 297 -0.32 9.82 -6.53
CA MET A 297 1.01 9.21 -6.61
C MET A 297 1.85 9.82 -7.75
N LEU A 298 1.27 9.98 -8.93
CA LEU A 298 1.96 10.58 -10.07
C LEU A 298 2.22 12.08 -9.89
N THR A 299 1.33 12.78 -9.20
CA THR A 299 1.53 14.20 -8.87
C THR A 299 2.68 14.34 -7.86
N LEU A 300 2.72 13.51 -6.82
CA LEU A 300 3.80 13.51 -5.84
C LEU A 300 5.15 13.18 -6.50
N LEU A 301 5.20 12.10 -7.28
CA LEU A 301 6.39 11.68 -8.04
C LEU A 301 6.93 12.82 -8.93
N SER A 302 6.04 13.49 -9.68
CA SER A 302 6.44 14.60 -10.56
C SER A 302 6.99 15.78 -9.78
N ARG A 303 6.33 16.14 -8.67
CA ARG A 303 6.76 17.25 -7.81
C ARG A 303 8.13 17.00 -7.16
N GLU A 304 8.33 15.78 -6.65
CA GLU A 304 9.61 15.38 -6.05
C GLU A 304 10.72 15.37 -7.11
N PHE A 305 10.40 14.87 -8.29
CA PHE A 305 11.31 14.88 -9.43
C PHE A 305 11.71 16.31 -9.84
N ASP A 306 10.73 17.21 -9.95
CA ASP A 306 10.99 18.62 -10.29
C ASP A 306 11.91 19.29 -9.26
N ARG A 307 11.64 19.03 -7.97
CA ARG A 307 12.48 19.55 -6.88
C ARG A 307 13.90 18.98 -6.92
N ALA A 308 14.03 17.67 -7.12
CA ALA A 308 15.33 17.03 -7.26
C ALA A 308 16.11 17.62 -8.46
N LEU A 309 15.42 17.75 -9.59
CA LEU A 309 15.98 18.30 -10.81
C LEU A 309 16.43 19.76 -10.60
N ASP A 310 15.64 20.59 -9.88
CA ASP A 310 16.01 21.98 -9.59
C ASP A 310 17.28 22.10 -8.75
N LEU A 311 17.52 21.16 -7.86
CA LEU A 311 18.71 21.12 -7.01
C LEU A 311 19.96 20.64 -7.71
N MET A 312 19.84 19.87 -8.80
CA MET A 312 20.98 19.33 -9.54
C MET A 312 21.65 20.37 -10.43
N GLU A 313 22.98 20.38 -10.44
CA GLU A 313 23.76 21.17 -11.39
C GLU A 313 23.96 20.39 -12.70
N PRO A 314 23.99 21.05 -13.87
CA PRO A 314 24.16 20.38 -15.18
C PRO A 314 25.41 19.50 -15.26
N GLU A 315 26.48 19.85 -14.55
CA GLU A 315 27.74 19.11 -14.48
C GLU A 315 27.58 17.73 -13.82
N GLU A 316 26.67 17.60 -12.82
CA GLU A 316 26.38 16.33 -12.15
C GLU A 316 25.63 15.38 -13.07
N MET A 317 24.84 15.91 -13.98
CA MET A 317 24.07 15.15 -14.96
C MET A 317 24.90 14.78 -16.22
N ALA A 318 26.02 15.45 -16.45
CA ALA A 318 26.81 15.29 -17.67
C ALA A 318 27.42 13.87 -17.83
N GLY A 319 27.53 13.11 -16.75
CA GLY A 319 28.01 11.72 -16.72
C GLY A 319 26.92 10.66 -16.95
N ALA A 320 25.67 11.06 -17.18
CA ALA A 320 24.58 10.13 -17.39
C ALA A 320 24.81 9.27 -18.65
N THR A 321 24.66 7.96 -18.52
CA THR A 321 24.73 7.02 -19.63
C THR A 321 23.35 6.75 -20.22
N PRO A 322 23.25 6.36 -21.51
CA PRO A 322 21.98 6.03 -22.14
C PRO A 322 21.22 4.96 -21.35
N PHE A 323 19.92 5.17 -21.11
CA PHE A 323 19.08 4.27 -20.33
C PHE A 323 17.69 4.11 -20.93
N SER A 324 16.97 3.12 -20.43
CA SER A 324 15.55 2.94 -20.73
C SER A 324 14.75 2.79 -19.43
N ILE A 325 13.48 3.21 -19.46
CA ILE A 325 12.51 2.94 -18.39
C ILE A 325 11.43 2.04 -18.98
N ALA A 326 11.16 0.90 -18.35
CA ALA A 326 10.00 0.07 -18.67
C ALA A 326 8.92 0.25 -17.60
N THR A 327 7.70 0.51 -18.02
CA THR A 327 6.57 0.78 -17.13
C THR A 327 5.26 0.31 -17.73
N GLY A 328 4.18 0.33 -16.95
CA GLY A 328 2.83 0.12 -17.46
C GLY A 328 2.41 1.21 -18.45
N VAL A 329 1.47 0.88 -19.32
CA VAL A 329 1.03 1.76 -20.42
C VAL A 329 0.51 3.11 -19.89
N SER A 330 -0.18 3.11 -18.76
CA SER A 330 -0.78 4.33 -18.19
C SER A 330 0.25 5.35 -17.70
N ALA A 331 1.37 4.91 -17.11
CA ALA A 331 2.39 5.80 -16.54
C ALA A 331 3.40 6.29 -17.59
N ALA A 332 3.53 5.61 -18.72
CA ALA A 332 4.57 5.91 -19.72
C ALA A 332 4.58 7.38 -20.19
N PRO A 333 3.44 8.02 -20.54
CA PRO A 333 3.44 9.42 -20.97
C PRO A 333 3.92 10.41 -19.89
N TYR A 334 3.75 10.05 -18.60
CA TYR A 334 4.24 10.84 -17.48
C TYR A 334 5.75 10.76 -17.37
N LEU A 335 6.31 9.56 -17.43
CA LEU A 335 7.76 9.37 -17.40
C LEU A 335 8.46 9.97 -18.61
N GLU A 336 7.85 9.96 -19.80
CA GLU A 336 8.36 10.64 -20.97
C GLU A 336 8.47 12.17 -20.75
N ARG A 337 7.49 12.78 -20.06
CA ARG A 337 7.56 14.20 -19.69
C ARG A 337 8.71 14.48 -18.74
N LEU A 338 8.89 13.67 -17.69
CA LEU A 338 9.98 13.84 -16.73
C LEU A 338 11.35 13.72 -17.39
N ILE A 339 11.54 12.74 -18.28
CA ILE A 339 12.78 12.64 -19.09
C ILE A 339 12.97 13.87 -19.97
N SER A 340 11.90 14.41 -20.55
CA SER A 340 12.00 15.61 -21.39
C SER A 340 12.42 16.84 -20.58
N GLN A 341 11.91 17.01 -19.36
CA GLN A 341 12.32 18.06 -18.43
C GLN A 341 13.81 17.92 -18.05
N ALA A 342 14.25 16.70 -17.71
CA ALA A 342 15.67 16.45 -17.45
C ALA A 342 16.57 16.76 -18.66
N ARG A 343 16.11 16.43 -19.87
CA ARG A 343 16.82 16.72 -21.12
C ARG A 343 16.87 18.22 -21.43
N GLU A 344 15.84 18.98 -21.10
CA GLU A 344 15.84 20.44 -21.25
C GLU A 344 16.87 21.10 -20.33
N LYS A 345 17.05 20.57 -19.12
CA LYS A 345 18.06 21.05 -18.19
C LYS A 345 19.48 20.63 -18.58
N CYS A 346 19.65 19.38 -19.01
CA CYS A 346 20.93 18.83 -19.47
C CYS A 346 20.76 18.02 -20.76
N GLY A 347 21.25 18.57 -21.87
CA GLY A 347 21.10 17.99 -23.21
C GLY A 347 21.76 16.63 -23.42
N THR A 348 22.56 16.14 -22.46
CA THR A 348 23.23 14.83 -22.53
C THR A 348 22.34 13.67 -22.04
N ILE A 349 21.16 13.95 -21.50
CA ILE A 349 20.24 12.89 -21.02
C ILE A 349 19.65 12.12 -22.20
N GLU A 350 20.03 10.86 -22.34
CA GLU A 350 19.56 9.94 -23.39
C GLU A 350 18.70 8.83 -22.76
N GLY A 351 17.44 9.13 -22.49
CA GLY A 351 16.47 8.20 -21.92
C GLY A 351 15.35 7.84 -22.90
N ARG A 352 14.82 6.60 -22.80
CA ARG A 352 13.64 6.13 -23.54
C ARG A 352 12.66 5.47 -22.61
N VAL A 353 11.36 5.66 -22.81
CA VAL A 353 10.31 4.95 -22.08
C VAL A 353 9.71 3.87 -22.98
N TYR A 354 9.60 2.67 -22.45
CA TYR A 354 8.93 1.54 -23.07
C TYR A 354 7.65 1.22 -22.30
N PRO A 355 6.46 1.57 -22.85
CA PRO A 355 5.19 1.11 -22.31
C PRO A 355 5.05 -0.39 -22.54
N ILE A 356 4.89 -1.15 -21.47
CA ILE A 356 4.72 -2.59 -21.52
C ILE A 356 3.24 -2.94 -21.48
N VAL A 357 2.76 -3.56 -22.55
CA VAL A 357 1.41 -4.09 -22.61
C VAL A 357 1.31 -5.34 -21.75
N ASN A 358 0.35 -5.39 -20.86
CA ASN A 358 0.16 -6.54 -19.99
C ASN A 358 -0.56 -7.67 -20.73
N HIS A 359 0.18 -8.57 -21.33
CA HIS A 359 -0.39 -9.77 -21.96
C HIS A 359 -0.66 -10.88 -20.96
N PHE A 360 0.02 -10.87 -19.81
CA PHE A 360 -0.14 -11.88 -18.77
C PHE A 360 -1.52 -11.80 -18.11
N PHE A 361 -1.94 -10.63 -17.62
CA PHE A 361 -3.27 -10.44 -17.01
C PHE A 361 -4.35 -9.98 -18.00
N GLY A 362 -3.96 -9.44 -19.13
CA GLY A 362 -4.83 -8.84 -20.15
C GLY A 362 -4.56 -7.35 -20.34
N GLU A 363 -4.78 -6.86 -21.55
CA GLU A 363 -4.42 -5.50 -21.99
C GLU A 363 -5.24 -4.39 -21.29
N THR A 364 -6.32 -4.76 -20.60
CA THR A 364 -7.10 -3.86 -19.75
C THR A 364 -6.38 -3.50 -18.44
N ILE A 365 -5.32 -4.22 -18.11
CA ILE A 365 -4.45 -3.95 -16.96
C ILE A 365 -3.28 -3.10 -17.44
N THR A 366 -3.27 -1.83 -17.06
CA THR A 366 -2.36 -0.81 -17.59
C THR A 366 -1.34 -0.31 -16.56
N VAL A 367 -1.51 -0.70 -15.30
CA VAL A 367 -0.65 -0.25 -14.19
C VAL A 367 0.69 -0.97 -14.16
N ALA A 368 1.75 -0.28 -13.74
CA ALA A 368 3.11 -0.82 -13.68
C ALA A 368 3.24 -2.01 -12.72
N GLY A 369 2.64 -1.96 -11.53
CA GLY A 369 2.80 -2.98 -10.50
C GLY A 369 2.27 -4.37 -10.86
N LEU A 370 1.58 -4.54 -11.99
CA LEU A 370 1.10 -5.82 -12.50
C LEU A 370 1.82 -6.28 -13.78
N VAL A 371 2.84 -5.54 -14.24
CA VAL A 371 3.71 -5.98 -15.33
C VAL A 371 4.56 -7.15 -14.87
N THR A 372 4.66 -8.19 -15.70
CA THR A 372 5.42 -9.40 -15.39
C THR A 372 6.81 -9.40 -16.05
N GLY A 373 7.74 -10.21 -15.50
CA GLY A 373 9.06 -10.40 -16.09
C GLY A 373 8.99 -11.00 -17.50
N GLY A 374 8.05 -11.90 -17.73
CA GLY A 374 7.80 -12.49 -19.04
C GLY A 374 7.34 -11.46 -20.08
N ASP A 375 6.43 -10.54 -19.71
CA ASP A 375 5.99 -9.46 -20.60
C ASP A 375 7.14 -8.49 -20.92
N LEU A 376 7.99 -8.16 -19.93
CA LEU A 376 9.20 -7.36 -20.12
C LEU A 376 10.14 -7.99 -21.13
N ILE A 377 10.55 -9.24 -20.91
CA ILE A 377 11.48 -9.96 -21.78
C ILE A 377 10.94 -10.03 -23.21
N HIS A 378 9.66 -10.41 -23.35
CA HIS A 378 9.04 -10.58 -24.66
C HIS A 378 9.03 -9.29 -25.48
N GLN A 379 8.74 -8.15 -24.87
CA GLN A 379 8.55 -6.88 -25.58
C GLN A 379 9.84 -6.07 -25.73
N LEU A 380 10.83 -6.30 -24.87
CA LEU A 380 12.10 -5.56 -24.88
C LEU A 380 13.25 -6.30 -25.58
N LYS A 381 13.13 -7.60 -25.81
CA LYS A 381 14.18 -8.39 -26.49
C LYS A 381 14.48 -7.83 -27.88
N GLY A 382 15.74 -7.45 -28.09
CA GLY A 382 16.23 -6.85 -29.34
C GLY A 382 15.90 -5.36 -29.50
N ARG A 383 15.39 -4.70 -28.47
CA ARG A 383 15.25 -3.24 -28.44
C ARG A 383 16.56 -2.58 -28.01
N GLU A 384 16.73 -1.33 -28.35
CA GLU A 384 17.84 -0.50 -27.87
C GLU A 384 17.54 0.00 -26.46
N LEU A 385 18.13 -0.62 -25.45
CA LEU A 385 17.85 -0.32 -24.04
C LEU A 385 18.85 0.66 -23.42
N GLY A 386 19.94 0.99 -24.12
CA GLY A 386 21.05 1.73 -23.54
C GLY A 386 21.91 0.86 -22.65
N GLU A 387 22.53 1.44 -21.63
CA GLU A 387 23.44 0.73 -20.72
C GLU A 387 22.74 0.12 -19.52
N ARG A 388 21.47 0.51 -19.25
CA ARG A 388 20.68 0.02 -18.12
C ARG A 388 19.18 0.17 -18.38
N LEU A 389 18.41 -0.68 -17.70
CA LEU A 389 16.95 -0.66 -17.69
C LEU A 389 16.45 -0.29 -16.29
N LEU A 390 15.69 0.77 -16.18
CA LEU A 390 15.00 1.17 -14.95
C LEU A 390 13.58 0.60 -14.95
N ILE A 391 13.13 0.09 -13.82
CA ILE A 391 11.76 -0.40 -13.61
C ILE A 391 11.21 0.13 -12.29
N PRO A 392 9.91 0.41 -12.17
CA PRO A 392 9.29 0.70 -10.89
C PRO A 392 9.42 -0.49 -9.91
N ALA A 393 9.83 -0.23 -8.67
CA ALA A 393 10.06 -1.26 -7.65
C ALA A 393 8.78 -2.06 -7.33
N ASN A 394 7.59 -1.46 -7.50
CA ASN A 394 6.31 -2.13 -7.30
C ASN A 394 5.99 -3.22 -8.35
N MET A 395 6.79 -3.39 -9.40
CA MET A 395 6.74 -4.58 -10.26
C MET A 395 7.24 -5.84 -9.55
N LEU A 396 8.04 -5.65 -8.49
CA LEU A 396 8.69 -6.74 -7.76
C LEU A 396 7.94 -7.06 -6.46
N ARG A 397 8.14 -8.26 -5.97
CA ARG A 397 7.70 -8.63 -4.63
C ARG A 397 8.51 -7.86 -3.59
N SER A 398 7.81 -7.27 -2.60
CA SER A 398 8.45 -6.50 -1.54
C SER A 398 9.61 -7.28 -0.88
N GLY A 399 10.79 -6.66 -0.86
CA GLY A 399 12.01 -7.24 -0.31
C GLY A 399 12.68 -8.36 -1.14
N GLU A 400 12.17 -8.65 -2.34
CA GLU A 400 12.71 -9.69 -3.22
C GLU A 400 12.88 -9.17 -4.67
N ARG A 401 13.82 -9.74 -5.40
CA ARG A 401 14.09 -9.42 -6.81
C ARG A 401 13.32 -10.37 -7.76
N VAL A 402 12.00 -10.48 -7.56
CA VAL A 402 11.15 -11.44 -8.29
C VAL A 402 9.84 -10.80 -8.70
N PHE A 403 9.43 -10.97 -9.96
CA PHE A 403 8.16 -10.51 -10.51
C PHE A 403 6.97 -11.39 -10.08
N LEU A 404 5.76 -10.99 -10.48
CA LEU A 404 4.54 -11.75 -10.16
C LEU A 404 4.49 -13.15 -10.76
N ASP A 405 5.09 -13.35 -11.93
CA ASP A 405 5.18 -14.61 -12.66
C ASP A 405 6.40 -15.47 -12.27
N ASP A 406 7.02 -15.19 -11.13
CA ASP A 406 8.20 -15.86 -10.60
C ASP A 406 9.47 -15.73 -11.46
N VAL A 407 9.47 -14.90 -12.51
CA VAL A 407 10.68 -14.49 -13.22
C VAL A 407 11.50 -13.59 -12.30
N SER A 408 12.81 -13.86 -12.19
CA SER A 408 13.71 -13.03 -11.41
C SER A 408 14.23 -11.83 -12.21
N VAL A 409 14.67 -10.79 -11.51
CA VAL A 409 15.38 -9.67 -12.16
C VAL A 409 16.65 -10.18 -12.88
N ASP A 410 17.36 -11.14 -12.29
CA ASP A 410 18.57 -11.73 -12.88
C ASP A 410 18.26 -12.50 -14.19
N ASP A 411 17.05 -13.08 -14.31
CA ASP A 411 16.57 -13.68 -15.57
C ASP A 411 16.33 -12.60 -16.63
N VAL A 412 15.73 -11.47 -16.25
CA VAL A 412 15.51 -10.33 -17.16
C VAL A 412 16.84 -9.75 -17.64
N GLU A 413 17.80 -9.53 -16.73
CA GLU A 413 19.14 -9.04 -17.07
C GLU A 413 19.86 -9.97 -18.05
N ARG A 414 19.79 -11.27 -17.81
CA ARG A 414 20.40 -12.29 -18.69
C ARG A 414 19.77 -12.30 -20.08
N GLU A 415 18.43 -12.19 -20.18
CA GLU A 415 17.70 -12.25 -21.45
C GLU A 415 17.80 -10.96 -22.27
N LEU A 416 17.92 -9.81 -21.61
CA LEU A 416 17.98 -8.49 -22.25
C LEU A 416 19.42 -7.99 -22.43
N GLY A 417 20.38 -8.53 -21.68
CA GLY A 417 21.81 -8.18 -21.77
C GLY A 417 22.17 -6.83 -21.17
N VAL A 418 21.31 -6.26 -20.31
CA VAL A 418 21.55 -4.99 -19.61
C VAL A 418 21.20 -5.13 -18.12
N PRO A 419 21.89 -4.42 -17.21
CA PRO A 419 21.52 -4.40 -15.80
C PRO A 419 20.15 -3.75 -15.59
N VAL A 420 19.41 -4.25 -14.60
CA VAL A 420 18.07 -3.77 -14.23
C VAL A 420 18.11 -3.15 -12.84
N THR A 421 17.67 -1.90 -12.76
CA THR A 421 17.57 -1.15 -11.51
C THR A 421 16.09 -0.93 -11.19
N ALA A 422 15.65 -1.40 -10.03
CA ALA A 422 14.34 -1.07 -9.49
C ALA A 422 14.42 0.29 -8.79
N VAL A 423 13.47 1.18 -9.09
CA VAL A 423 13.37 2.54 -8.54
C VAL A 423 12.05 2.64 -7.79
N GLU A 424 12.07 3.14 -6.55
CA GLU A 424 10.86 3.34 -5.77
C GLU A 424 9.94 4.41 -6.39
N GLN A 425 8.71 4.54 -5.89
CA GLN A 425 7.79 5.59 -6.32
C GLN A 425 8.17 6.93 -5.66
N ASP A 426 9.42 7.34 -5.84
CA ASP A 426 10.07 8.51 -5.27
C ASP A 426 10.72 9.31 -6.40
N GLY A 427 10.34 10.58 -6.52
CA GLY A 427 10.84 11.44 -7.60
C GLY A 427 12.32 11.77 -7.49
N TYR A 428 12.87 11.82 -6.27
CA TYR A 428 14.30 12.03 -6.05
C TYR A 428 15.10 10.81 -6.51
N GLU A 429 14.67 9.59 -6.12
CA GLU A 429 15.32 8.35 -6.59
C GLU A 429 15.27 8.22 -8.12
N LEU A 430 14.13 8.57 -8.72
CA LEU A 430 13.98 8.56 -10.17
C LEU A 430 14.95 9.54 -10.83
N CYS A 431 15.11 10.74 -10.26
CA CYS A 431 16.02 11.75 -10.78
C CYS A 431 17.49 11.27 -10.68
N ASP A 432 17.90 10.73 -9.52
CA ASP A 432 19.24 10.13 -9.34
C ASP A 432 19.48 8.98 -10.36
N ALA A 433 18.48 8.10 -10.49
CA ALA A 433 18.56 6.97 -11.43
C ALA A 433 18.72 7.44 -12.88
N ILE A 434 17.97 8.45 -13.31
CA ILE A 434 18.08 9.04 -14.67
C ILE A 434 19.45 9.65 -14.89
N CYS A 435 19.99 10.34 -13.89
CA CYS A 435 21.32 10.99 -13.97
C CYS A 435 22.49 10.01 -13.81
N GLY A 436 22.23 8.75 -13.47
CA GLY A 436 23.28 7.74 -13.26
C GLY A 436 24.02 7.89 -11.94
N LEU A 437 23.40 8.56 -10.99
CA LEU A 437 23.89 8.73 -9.63
C LEU A 437 23.57 7.50 -8.77
N GLU A 438 24.26 7.38 -7.65
CA GLU A 438 23.94 6.36 -6.66
C GLU A 438 22.58 6.68 -6.02
N ILE A 439 21.65 5.70 -6.08
CA ILE A 439 20.31 5.87 -5.51
C ILE A 439 20.43 5.85 -3.99
N THR A 440 20.04 6.95 -3.36
CA THR A 440 19.97 7.06 -1.90
C THR A 440 18.56 6.70 -1.42
N PRO A 441 18.37 5.58 -0.69
CA PRO A 441 17.05 5.16 -0.21
C PRO A 441 16.38 6.23 0.66
N MET A 442 15.06 6.38 0.53
CA MET A 442 14.23 7.38 1.24
C MET A 442 14.48 7.40 2.76
N ALA A 443 14.63 6.21 3.39
CA ALA A 443 14.93 6.10 4.82
C ALA A 443 16.26 6.76 5.24
N GLN A 444 17.26 6.82 4.33
CA GLN A 444 18.53 7.50 4.59
C GLN A 444 18.43 9.01 4.35
N ARG A 445 17.62 9.44 3.40
CA ARG A 445 17.37 10.88 3.14
C ARG A 445 16.63 11.53 4.30
N GLN A 446 15.56 10.92 4.80
CA GLN A 446 14.83 11.43 5.96
C GLN A 446 15.74 11.61 7.19
N SER A 447 16.67 10.69 7.43
CA SER A 447 17.65 10.82 8.50
C SER A 447 18.66 11.94 8.28
N GLN A 448 18.99 12.29 7.03
CA GLN A 448 19.86 13.41 6.68
C GLN A 448 19.13 14.74 6.82
N GLU A 449 17.91 14.87 6.32
CA GLU A 449 17.08 16.06 6.46
C GLU A 449 16.76 16.36 7.93
N GLU A 450 16.43 15.34 8.73
CA GLU A 450 16.27 15.50 10.18
C GLU A 450 17.57 15.97 10.83
N THR A 451 18.72 15.43 10.42
CA THR A 451 20.02 15.82 10.95
C THR A 451 20.37 17.28 10.57
N GLU A 452 20.09 17.70 9.35
CA GLU A 452 20.29 19.09 8.91
C GLU A 452 19.32 20.05 9.58
N TYR A 453 18.06 19.65 9.75
CA TYR A 453 17.06 20.43 10.50
C TYR A 453 17.44 20.60 11.97
N TYR A 454 17.94 19.54 12.63
CA TYR A 454 18.46 19.65 14.00
C TYR A 454 19.72 20.52 14.08
N GLN A 455 20.64 20.42 13.13
CA GLN A 455 21.84 21.27 13.08
C GLN A 455 21.52 22.73 12.81
N TYR A 456 20.51 23.00 11.97
CA TYR A 456 20.03 24.36 11.71
C TYR A 456 19.42 24.99 12.96
N ASN A 457 18.57 24.27 13.68
CA ASN A 457 17.91 24.76 14.89
C ASN A 457 18.84 24.89 16.11
N GLN A 458 20.01 24.26 16.10
CA GLN A 458 21.05 24.49 17.13
C GLN A 458 21.94 25.70 16.85
N ARG A 459 21.86 26.29 15.65
CA ARG A 459 22.63 27.48 15.26
C ARG A 459 21.84 28.81 15.36
N VAL A 460 20.56 28.72 15.65
CA VAL A 460 19.65 29.85 15.93
C VAL A 460 19.36 29.90 17.43
#